data_6d5c707bba6c3a11dfa01ca46c7491f8
#
_entry.id   6d5c707bba6c3a11dfa01ca46c7491f8
#
_cell.length_a   1.000
_cell.length_b   1.000
_cell.length_c   1.000
_cell.angle_alpha   90.00
_cell.angle_beta   90.00
_cell.angle_gamma   90.00
#
_symmetry.space_group_name_H-M   'P 1'
#
loop_
_entity.id
_entity.type
_entity.pdbx_description
1 polymer ?
#
loop_
_entity_poly.entity_id
_entity_poly.type
_entity_poly.pdbx_seq_one_letter_code
_entity_poly.pdbx_strand_id
1 'polypeptide(L)'
;MKKPGLLLTIVFLLCHSTIFAQGIKTWNNKQCAVVLTYDDAIDVDLDNVIPALDSLNLKGTFYLIGSSPVVTKRIKEWWAASRNGHELGNHSMFHPCDGGLPGRSFVTPDGDLRKYTVDKAVKEIRMTNKLLKAIDGKDVRTFAYPCGDRKIGNAYFYNKVKNEFAGARGTTEGMQTAAQVDLSNIYCYPINGQSAQYMINLVKKAQQSHTLLVFLFHGVGGGHNLNVGLKEHSQLLHYLKANEKDIWIAPMVEVAQRIKAAKRLTTKANSIQISILPD
;
A
#
# COMPACT_ATOMS: atom_id res chain seq x y z
N MET A 1 51.71 -20.84 -10.04
CA MET A 1 50.65 -20.80 -9.03
C MET A 1 49.71 -19.66 -9.42
N LYS A 2 48.53 -19.95 -10.00
CA LYS A 2 47.54 -18.94 -10.42
C LYS A 2 46.65 -18.62 -9.21
N LYS A 3 46.55 -17.33 -8.87
CA LYS A 3 45.74 -16.83 -7.72
C LYS A 3 44.25 -16.94 -8.05
N PRO A 4 43.42 -17.69 -7.27
CA PRO A 4 41.99 -17.86 -7.54
C PRO A 4 41.12 -16.72 -6.98
N GLY A 5 41.72 -15.61 -6.46
CA GLY A 5 40.96 -14.59 -5.71
C GLY A 5 40.27 -13.53 -6.56
N LEU A 6 40.62 -13.30 -7.80
CA LEU A 6 40.09 -12.21 -8.62
C LEU A 6 38.71 -12.51 -9.23
N LEU A 7 38.41 -13.78 -9.52
CA LEU A 7 37.14 -14.19 -10.15
C LEU A 7 35.97 -14.11 -9.20
N LEU A 8 36.18 -14.42 -7.91
CA LEU A 8 35.13 -14.40 -6.88
C LEU A 8 34.68 -12.97 -6.55
N THR A 9 35.61 -12.01 -6.55
CA THR A 9 35.31 -10.60 -6.28
C THR A 9 34.51 -9.95 -7.41
N ILE A 10 34.79 -10.31 -8.66
CA ILE A 10 34.06 -9.79 -9.85
C ILE A 10 32.63 -10.33 -9.88
N VAL A 11 32.41 -11.62 -9.54
CA VAL A 11 31.06 -12.20 -9.47
C VAL A 11 30.21 -11.55 -8.37
N PHE A 12 30.81 -11.24 -7.20
CA PHE A 12 30.08 -10.57 -6.10
C PHE A 12 29.70 -9.11 -6.45
N LEU A 13 30.60 -8.37 -7.10
CA LEU A 13 30.32 -7.01 -7.58
C LEU A 13 29.24 -6.98 -8.70
N LEU A 14 29.26 -7.95 -9.61
CA LEU A 14 28.24 -8.07 -10.66
C LEU A 14 26.87 -8.44 -10.11
N CYS A 15 26.77 -9.31 -9.08
CA CYS A 15 25.51 -9.61 -8.41
C CYS A 15 24.90 -8.39 -7.72
N HIS A 16 25.70 -7.58 -7.02
CA HIS A 16 25.20 -6.37 -6.36
C HIS A 16 24.70 -5.33 -7.36
N SER A 17 25.40 -5.12 -8.47
CA SER A 17 24.99 -4.16 -9.50
C SER A 17 23.72 -4.58 -10.23
N THR A 18 23.46 -5.85 -10.42
CA THR A 18 22.22 -6.35 -11.07
C THR A 18 21.01 -6.21 -10.16
N ILE A 19 21.14 -6.46 -8.86
CA ILE A 19 20.07 -6.28 -7.88
C ILE A 19 19.70 -4.79 -7.77
N PHE A 20 20.69 -3.91 -7.76
CA PHE A 20 20.50 -2.46 -7.69
C PHE A 20 19.77 -1.92 -8.93
N ALA A 21 20.22 -2.31 -10.14
CA ALA A 21 19.62 -1.92 -11.41
C ALA A 21 18.17 -2.43 -11.56
N GLN A 22 17.87 -3.62 -11.02
CA GLN A 22 16.53 -4.18 -11.03
C GLN A 22 15.58 -3.45 -10.06
N GLY A 23 16.07 -3.01 -8.90
CA GLY A 23 15.33 -2.19 -7.95
C GLY A 23 14.89 -0.86 -8.57
N ILE A 24 15.80 -0.15 -9.23
CA ILE A 24 15.52 1.13 -9.90
C ILE A 24 14.48 0.96 -11.01
N LYS A 25 14.59 -0.09 -11.84
CA LYS A 25 13.58 -0.39 -12.87
C LYS A 25 12.20 -0.66 -12.29
N THR A 26 12.12 -1.34 -11.14
CA THR A 26 10.86 -1.62 -10.46
C THR A 26 10.18 -0.33 -10.01
N TRP A 27 10.93 0.65 -9.52
CA TRP A 27 10.41 1.94 -9.08
C TRP A 27 10.23 2.96 -10.23
N ASN A 28 9.88 2.50 -11.42
CA ASN A 28 9.64 3.36 -12.58
C ASN A 28 10.84 4.25 -12.95
N ASN A 29 12.05 3.68 -12.87
CA ASN A 29 13.35 4.35 -13.05
C ASN A 29 13.62 5.46 -12.03
N LYS A 30 12.96 5.44 -10.87
CA LYS A 30 13.21 6.32 -9.73
C LYS A 30 14.00 5.60 -8.64
N GLN A 31 14.46 6.35 -7.65
CA GLN A 31 15.25 5.81 -6.55
C GLN A 31 14.42 4.95 -5.60
N CYS A 32 13.17 5.35 -5.35
CA CYS A 32 12.23 4.66 -4.47
C CYS A 32 10.80 4.88 -4.95
N ALA A 33 9.85 4.14 -4.33
CA ALA A 33 8.43 4.44 -4.46
C ALA A 33 7.87 4.92 -3.12
N VAL A 34 6.99 5.93 -3.18
CA VAL A 34 6.22 6.42 -2.03
C VAL A 34 4.74 6.32 -2.35
N VAL A 35 3.99 5.66 -1.46
CA VAL A 35 2.54 5.52 -1.55
C VAL A 35 1.89 6.23 -0.37
N LEU A 36 0.90 7.08 -0.66
CA LEU A 36 0.07 7.75 0.33
C LEU A 36 -1.24 7.01 0.44
N THR A 37 -1.55 6.41 1.59
CA THR A 37 -2.80 5.68 1.82
C THR A 37 -3.60 6.31 2.94
N TYR A 38 -4.92 6.38 2.76
CA TYR A 38 -5.89 7.01 3.66
C TYR A 38 -7.01 6.01 3.93
N ASP A 39 -7.29 5.73 5.20
CA ASP A 39 -8.22 4.68 5.61
C ASP A 39 -9.57 5.27 6.05
N ASP A 40 -10.61 4.42 6.04
CA ASP A 40 -11.94 4.56 6.63
C ASP A 40 -12.99 5.33 5.83
N ALA A 41 -12.63 6.05 4.77
CA ALA A 41 -13.55 6.90 4.01
C ALA A 41 -14.24 7.93 4.90
N ILE A 42 -13.49 8.88 5.41
CA ILE A 42 -13.96 9.97 6.26
C ILE A 42 -14.09 11.29 5.47
N ASP A 43 -14.88 12.25 5.99
CA ASP A 43 -15.15 13.50 5.26
C ASP A 43 -13.88 14.28 4.92
N VAL A 44 -12.91 14.33 5.82
CA VAL A 44 -11.64 15.08 5.60
C VAL A 44 -10.79 14.51 4.45
N ASP A 45 -11.01 13.26 4.01
CA ASP A 45 -10.39 12.73 2.81
C ASP A 45 -10.80 13.54 1.57
N LEU A 46 -12.09 13.86 1.48
CA LEU A 46 -12.67 14.61 0.38
C LEU A 46 -12.49 16.13 0.54
N ASP A 47 -12.52 16.62 1.79
CA ASP A 47 -12.48 18.06 2.07
C ASP A 47 -11.07 18.63 2.13
N ASN A 48 -10.10 17.85 2.64
CA ASN A 48 -8.74 18.28 2.90
C ASN A 48 -7.71 17.57 2.01
N VAL A 49 -7.79 16.23 1.95
CA VAL A 49 -6.72 15.42 1.36
C VAL A 49 -6.74 15.46 -0.17
N ILE A 50 -7.87 15.13 -0.79
CA ILE A 50 -7.99 15.09 -2.25
C ILE A 50 -7.67 16.45 -2.86
N PRO A 51 -8.21 17.59 -2.38
CA PRO A 51 -7.85 18.91 -2.92
C PRO A 51 -6.35 19.22 -2.78
N ALA A 52 -5.72 18.83 -1.65
CA ALA A 52 -4.29 19.04 -1.46
C ALA A 52 -3.43 18.20 -2.42
N LEU A 53 -3.77 16.92 -2.62
CA LEU A 53 -3.10 16.04 -3.58
C LEU A 53 -3.26 16.55 -5.01
N ASP A 54 -4.49 16.94 -5.39
CA ASP A 54 -4.81 17.39 -6.73
C ASP A 54 -4.13 18.71 -7.10
N SER A 55 -4.02 19.63 -6.14
CA SER A 55 -3.31 20.91 -6.35
C SER A 55 -1.84 20.72 -6.73
N LEU A 56 -1.23 19.61 -6.33
CA LEU A 56 0.15 19.23 -6.62
C LEU A 56 0.25 18.15 -7.72
N ASN A 57 -0.88 17.74 -8.31
CA ASN A 57 -0.96 16.61 -9.24
C ASN A 57 -0.33 15.32 -8.66
N LEU A 58 -0.49 15.09 -7.35
CA LEU A 58 -0.15 13.84 -6.67
C LEU A 58 -1.38 12.94 -6.60
N LYS A 59 -1.16 11.63 -6.50
CA LYS A 59 -2.26 10.65 -6.38
C LYS A 59 -2.07 9.78 -5.15
N GLY A 60 -3.18 9.46 -4.48
CA GLY A 60 -3.24 8.62 -3.29
C GLY A 60 -4.17 7.43 -3.47
N THR A 61 -4.16 6.57 -2.47
CA THR A 61 -5.06 5.43 -2.33
C THR A 61 -5.96 5.65 -1.14
N PHE A 62 -7.27 5.58 -1.34
CA PHE A 62 -8.28 5.71 -0.30
C PHE A 62 -8.92 4.35 -0.06
N TYR A 63 -8.71 3.78 1.12
CA TYR A 63 -9.28 2.48 1.49
C TYR A 63 -10.65 2.68 2.12
N LEU A 64 -11.68 2.41 1.32
CA LEU A 64 -13.05 2.73 1.68
C LEU A 64 -13.74 1.58 2.42
N ILE A 65 -14.29 1.86 3.60
CA ILE A 65 -15.25 0.99 4.28
C ILE A 65 -16.57 1.06 3.51
N GLY A 66 -17.03 -0.06 2.95
CA GLY A 66 -18.21 -0.06 2.08
C GLY A 66 -19.49 0.48 2.75
N SER A 67 -19.64 0.27 4.05
CA SER A 67 -20.78 0.78 4.83
C SER A 67 -20.63 2.21 5.35
N SER A 68 -19.47 2.88 5.11
CA SER A 68 -19.30 4.27 5.57
C SER A 68 -20.37 5.17 4.96
N PRO A 69 -21.08 5.97 5.79
CA PRO A 69 -22.05 6.95 5.29
C PRO A 69 -21.43 7.95 4.30
N VAL A 70 -20.13 8.25 4.44
CA VAL A 70 -19.41 9.17 3.55
C VAL A 70 -19.29 8.59 2.13
N VAL A 71 -19.17 7.26 2.00
CA VAL A 71 -19.15 6.61 0.68
C VAL A 71 -20.47 6.82 -0.05
N THR A 72 -21.60 6.61 0.62
CA THR A 72 -22.92 6.70 -0.02
C THR A 72 -23.41 8.13 -0.20
N LYS A 73 -23.20 9.00 0.82
CA LYS A 73 -23.62 10.41 0.76
C LYS A 73 -22.79 11.23 -0.23
N ARG A 74 -21.50 10.89 -0.40
CA ARG A 74 -20.55 11.64 -1.22
C ARG A 74 -20.04 10.83 -2.43
N ILE A 75 -20.86 9.94 -2.95
CA ILE A 75 -20.50 9.00 -4.03
C ILE A 75 -19.99 9.70 -5.30
N LYS A 76 -20.53 10.88 -5.64
CA LYS A 76 -20.09 11.66 -6.81
C LYS A 76 -18.67 12.21 -6.64
N GLU A 77 -18.29 12.55 -5.40
CA GLU A 77 -16.94 13.05 -5.11
C GLU A 77 -15.91 11.90 -5.14
N TRP A 78 -16.27 10.73 -4.61
CA TRP A 78 -15.45 9.52 -4.77
C TRP A 78 -15.29 9.11 -6.23
N TRP A 79 -16.35 9.19 -7.02
CA TRP A 79 -16.27 8.98 -8.46
C TRP A 79 -15.32 9.99 -9.11
N ALA A 80 -15.43 11.28 -8.81
CA ALA A 80 -14.56 12.32 -9.34
C ALA A 80 -13.08 12.08 -8.94
N ALA A 81 -12.81 11.72 -7.68
CA ALA A 81 -11.48 11.36 -7.21
C ALA A 81 -10.88 10.21 -8.03
N SER A 82 -11.68 9.15 -8.28
CA SER A 82 -11.21 8.01 -9.08
C SER A 82 -10.95 8.39 -10.54
N ARG A 83 -11.73 9.31 -11.11
CA ARG A 83 -11.53 9.84 -12.48
C ARG A 83 -10.29 10.71 -12.57
N ASN A 84 -9.91 11.37 -11.49
CA ASN A 84 -8.66 12.12 -11.38
C ASN A 84 -7.43 11.26 -11.06
N GLY A 85 -7.56 9.94 -11.02
CA GLY A 85 -6.43 9.01 -10.92
C GLY A 85 -6.14 8.51 -9.50
N HIS A 86 -6.93 8.86 -8.49
CA HIS A 86 -6.83 8.23 -7.18
C HIS A 86 -7.35 6.79 -7.22
N GLU A 87 -6.83 5.96 -6.34
CA GLU A 87 -7.35 4.61 -6.14
C GLU A 87 -8.43 4.61 -5.05
N LEU A 88 -9.56 3.97 -5.35
CA LEU A 88 -10.54 3.55 -4.34
C LEU A 88 -10.23 2.09 -3.97
N GLY A 89 -9.47 1.91 -2.91
CA GLY A 89 -9.09 0.63 -2.35
C GLY A 89 -10.19 0.03 -1.45
N ASN A 90 -10.12 -1.26 -1.21
CA ASN A 90 -11.10 -1.99 -0.42
C ASN A 90 -10.68 -2.09 1.05
N HIS A 91 -11.54 -1.62 1.97
CA HIS A 91 -11.35 -1.75 3.43
C HIS A 91 -12.45 -2.60 4.09
N SER A 92 -12.92 -3.64 3.41
CA SER A 92 -14.09 -4.48 3.73
C SER A 92 -15.41 -3.70 3.78
N MET A 93 -16.52 -4.41 4.05
CA MET A 93 -17.85 -3.79 4.14
C MET A 93 -18.06 -3.12 5.50
N PHE A 94 -17.70 -3.77 6.59
CA PHE A 94 -18.03 -3.35 7.94
C PHE A 94 -16.81 -3.16 8.86
N HIS A 95 -15.58 -3.15 8.31
CA HIS A 95 -14.36 -2.93 9.06
C HIS A 95 -14.19 -3.86 10.29
N PRO A 96 -14.32 -5.19 10.12
CA PRO A 96 -14.24 -6.10 11.26
C PRO A 96 -12.80 -6.17 11.82
N CYS A 97 -12.69 -6.13 13.16
CA CYS A 97 -11.43 -6.20 13.89
C CYS A 97 -11.48 -7.27 14.98
N ASP A 98 -10.32 -7.79 15.41
CA ASP A 98 -10.24 -8.70 16.57
C ASP A 98 -10.46 -7.93 17.87
N GLY A 99 -11.63 -8.05 18.45
CA GLY A 99 -12.01 -7.40 19.71
C GLY A 99 -11.33 -7.98 20.95
N GLY A 100 -10.55 -9.06 20.82
CA GLY A 100 -9.76 -9.65 21.91
C GLY A 100 -8.42 -8.99 22.17
N LEU A 101 -7.96 -8.12 21.26
CA LEU A 101 -6.67 -7.47 21.40
C LEU A 101 -6.74 -6.20 22.30
N PRO A 102 -5.66 -5.83 22.98
CA PRO A 102 -5.61 -4.60 23.79
C PRO A 102 -5.96 -3.35 22.96
N GLY A 103 -6.67 -2.40 23.58
CA GLY A 103 -7.06 -1.16 22.90
C GLY A 103 -8.21 -1.29 21.90
N ARG A 104 -8.91 -2.43 21.84
CA ARG A 104 -9.98 -2.74 20.87
C ARG A 104 -11.40 -2.61 21.47
N SER A 105 -11.58 -1.83 22.53
CA SER A 105 -12.91 -1.62 23.18
C SER A 105 -13.95 -0.99 22.23
N PHE A 106 -13.54 -0.40 21.13
CA PHE A 106 -14.41 0.14 20.08
C PHE A 106 -15.05 -0.94 19.20
N VAL A 107 -14.54 -2.17 19.23
CA VAL A 107 -15.04 -3.28 18.38
C VAL A 107 -16.38 -3.74 18.92
N THR A 108 -17.42 -3.56 18.10
CA THR A 108 -18.77 -4.04 18.42
C THR A 108 -18.88 -5.56 18.28
N PRO A 109 -19.84 -6.21 18.96
CA PRO A 109 -20.04 -7.66 18.84
C PRO A 109 -20.22 -8.16 17.42
N ASP A 110 -20.83 -7.37 16.53
CA ASP A 110 -21.08 -7.73 15.13
C ASP A 110 -19.85 -7.53 14.23
N GLY A 111 -18.94 -6.63 14.64
CA GLY A 111 -17.65 -6.37 13.97
C GLY A 111 -16.48 -7.18 14.51
N ASP A 112 -16.70 -8.08 15.49
CA ASP A 112 -15.62 -8.84 16.11
C ASP A 112 -15.21 -10.04 15.27
N LEU A 113 -13.98 -10.02 14.73
CA LEU A 113 -13.43 -11.10 13.89
C LEU A 113 -13.41 -12.45 14.59
N ARG A 114 -13.38 -12.52 15.92
CA ARG A 114 -13.47 -13.78 16.67
C ARG A 114 -14.81 -14.50 16.46
N LYS A 115 -15.84 -13.76 16.04
CA LYS A 115 -17.17 -14.26 15.72
C LYS A 115 -17.42 -14.42 14.23
N TYR A 116 -16.44 -14.06 13.39
CA TYR A 116 -16.54 -14.20 11.95
C TYR A 116 -16.18 -15.61 11.50
N THR A 117 -16.77 -16.02 10.39
CA THR A 117 -16.23 -17.08 9.55
C THR A 117 -15.42 -16.48 8.42
N VAL A 118 -14.48 -17.26 7.86
CA VAL A 118 -13.72 -16.84 6.67
C VAL A 118 -14.67 -16.49 5.53
N ASP A 119 -15.75 -17.27 5.34
CA ASP A 119 -16.73 -17.02 4.27
C ASP A 119 -17.50 -15.72 4.45
N LYS A 120 -17.82 -15.32 5.70
CA LYS A 120 -18.42 -14.00 5.98
C LYS A 120 -17.48 -12.88 5.56
N ALA A 121 -16.23 -12.91 5.98
CA ALA A 121 -15.25 -11.89 5.62
C ALA A 121 -15.04 -11.82 4.10
N VAL A 122 -14.93 -12.96 3.42
CA VAL A 122 -14.79 -13.03 1.95
C VAL A 122 -16.01 -12.44 1.24
N LYS A 123 -17.23 -12.73 1.70
CA LYS A 123 -18.45 -12.14 1.15
C LYS A 123 -18.46 -10.62 1.28
N GLU A 124 -18.11 -10.09 2.44
CA GLU A 124 -18.03 -8.65 2.70
C GLU A 124 -16.99 -7.97 1.80
N ILE A 125 -15.80 -8.53 1.67
CA ILE A 125 -14.75 -8.03 0.78
C ILE A 125 -15.25 -7.98 -0.67
N ARG A 126 -15.91 -9.05 -1.15
CA ARG A 126 -16.46 -9.09 -2.52
C ARG A 126 -17.61 -8.12 -2.73
N MET A 127 -18.46 -7.91 -1.71
CA MET A 127 -19.53 -6.91 -1.79
C MET A 127 -18.94 -5.50 -1.92
N THR A 128 -17.91 -5.18 -1.15
CA THR A 128 -17.20 -3.91 -1.26
C THR A 128 -16.55 -3.75 -2.63
N ASN A 129 -15.92 -4.79 -3.20
CA ASN A 129 -15.40 -4.72 -4.57
C ASN A 129 -16.48 -4.40 -5.60
N LYS A 130 -17.68 -5.00 -5.48
CA LYS A 130 -18.81 -4.70 -6.38
C LYS A 130 -19.30 -3.26 -6.23
N LEU A 131 -19.39 -2.76 -4.99
CA LEU A 131 -19.78 -1.37 -4.71
C LEU A 131 -18.75 -0.40 -5.32
N LEU A 132 -17.46 -0.61 -5.05
CA LEU A 132 -16.41 0.26 -5.57
C LEU A 132 -16.35 0.22 -7.10
N LYS A 133 -16.53 -0.96 -7.73
CA LYS A 133 -16.64 -1.06 -9.18
C LYS A 133 -17.86 -0.31 -9.74
N ALA A 134 -18.97 -0.29 -9.04
CA ALA A 134 -20.12 0.51 -9.43
C ALA A 134 -19.83 2.03 -9.36
N ILE A 135 -18.93 2.47 -8.48
CA ILE A 135 -18.51 3.86 -8.36
C ILE A 135 -17.48 4.22 -9.43
N ASP A 136 -16.39 3.43 -9.58
CA ASP A 136 -15.22 3.81 -10.37
C ASP A 136 -15.05 3.07 -11.71
N GLY A 137 -15.82 2.00 -11.93
CA GLY A 137 -15.72 1.14 -13.11
C GLY A 137 -14.50 0.22 -13.14
N LYS A 138 -13.62 0.25 -12.11
CA LYS A 138 -12.36 -0.48 -12.11
C LYS A 138 -12.50 -1.88 -11.50
N ASP A 139 -11.87 -2.88 -12.13
CA ASP A 139 -11.84 -4.27 -11.66
C ASP A 139 -10.65 -4.54 -10.72
N VAL A 140 -9.53 -3.83 -10.93
CA VAL A 140 -8.30 -4.07 -10.18
C VAL A 140 -8.09 -2.98 -9.14
N ARG A 141 -7.88 -3.41 -7.90
CA ARG A 141 -7.62 -2.53 -6.74
C ARG A 141 -6.75 -3.23 -5.73
N THR A 142 -6.40 -2.53 -4.65
CA THR A 142 -5.75 -3.13 -3.48
C THR A 142 -6.70 -3.23 -2.31
N PHE A 143 -6.30 -4.03 -1.32
CA PHE A 143 -7.02 -4.24 -0.06
C PHE A 143 -6.20 -3.68 1.09
N ALA A 144 -6.84 -3.13 2.12
CA ALA A 144 -6.23 -2.89 3.42
C ALA A 144 -6.95 -3.70 4.49
N TYR A 145 -6.16 -4.37 5.33
CA TYR A 145 -6.73 -5.13 6.44
C TYR A 145 -7.27 -4.19 7.51
N PRO A 146 -8.59 -4.24 7.84
CA PRO A 146 -9.11 -3.51 8.99
C PRO A 146 -8.29 -3.81 10.24
N CYS A 147 -7.87 -2.76 10.95
CA CYS A 147 -7.01 -2.86 12.13
C CYS A 147 -5.67 -3.62 11.92
N GLY A 148 -5.31 -3.98 10.70
CA GLY A 148 -4.19 -4.85 10.39
C GLY A 148 -4.43 -6.33 10.66
N ASP A 149 -5.64 -6.73 11.02
CA ASP A 149 -5.98 -8.11 11.39
C ASP A 149 -6.11 -9.00 10.14
N ARG A 150 -5.33 -10.07 10.11
CA ARG A 150 -5.16 -10.92 8.93
C ARG A 150 -5.79 -12.30 9.05
N LYS A 151 -6.19 -12.69 10.26
CA LYS A 151 -6.66 -14.04 10.56
C LYS A 151 -8.05 -14.05 11.16
N ILE A 152 -8.77 -15.14 10.87
CA ILE A 152 -9.99 -15.55 11.55
C ILE A 152 -9.68 -16.95 12.11
N GLY A 153 -9.58 -17.08 13.43
CA GLY A 153 -8.96 -18.24 14.05
C GLY A 153 -7.53 -18.41 13.54
N ASN A 154 -7.22 -19.58 12.99
CA ASN A 154 -5.89 -19.89 12.43
C ASN A 154 -5.77 -19.59 10.93
N ALA A 155 -6.86 -19.18 10.25
CA ALA A 155 -6.90 -19.03 8.80
C ALA A 155 -6.61 -17.60 8.36
N TYR A 156 -5.67 -17.42 7.42
CA TYR A 156 -5.48 -16.17 6.69
C TYR A 156 -6.60 -16.00 5.67
N PHE A 157 -7.62 -15.19 5.97
CA PHE A 157 -8.83 -15.06 5.14
C PHE A 157 -8.55 -14.48 3.76
N TYR A 158 -7.55 -13.61 3.63
CA TYR A 158 -7.14 -13.00 2.36
C TYR A 158 -6.69 -14.05 1.31
N ASN A 159 -6.20 -15.22 1.73
CA ASN A 159 -5.80 -16.28 0.81
C ASN A 159 -6.94 -16.72 -0.12
N LYS A 160 -8.21 -16.54 0.29
CA LYS A 160 -9.38 -16.87 -0.51
C LYS A 160 -9.70 -15.84 -1.60
N VAL A 161 -9.16 -14.62 -1.49
CA VAL A 161 -9.44 -13.51 -2.41
C VAL A 161 -8.16 -12.89 -3.00
N LYS A 162 -6.98 -13.37 -2.66
CA LYS A 162 -5.69 -12.76 -3.06
C LYS A 162 -5.52 -12.56 -4.57
N ASN A 163 -6.15 -13.40 -5.39
CA ASN A 163 -6.09 -13.29 -6.84
C ASN A 163 -7.04 -12.21 -7.40
N GLU A 164 -7.96 -11.70 -6.59
CA GLU A 164 -8.90 -10.63 -6.92
C GLU A 164 -8.31 -9.24 -6.68
N PHE A 165 -7.09 -9.16 -6.12
CA PHE A 165 -6.40 -7.92 -5.78
C PHE A 165 -5.00 -7.83 -6.38
N ALA A 166 -4.52 -6.60 -6.57
CA ALA A 166 -3.12 -6.35 -6.91
C ALA A 166 -2.19 -6.61 -5.72
N GLY A 167 -2.67 -6.32 -4.50
CA GLY A 167 -1.96 -6.53 -3.25
C GLY A 167 -2.82 -6.16 -2.04
N ALA A 168 -2.29 -6.42 -0.84
CA ALA A 168 -2.93 -6.08 0.43
C ALA A 168 -1.94 -5.40 1.37
N ARG A 169 -2.32 -4.26 1.96
CA ARG A 169 -1.55 -3.53 2.96
C ARG A 169 -1.96 -3.97 4.37
N GLY A 170 -0.95 -4.33 5.17
CA GLY A 170 -1.08 -4.53 6.62
C GLY A 170 -0.80 -3.25 7.40
N THR A 171 -0.46 -3.43 8.69
CA THR A 171 -0.04 -2.35 9.59
C THR A 171 1.37 -2.57 10.15
N THR A 172 2.09 -3.58 9.64
CA THR A 172 3.48 -3.83 10.02
C THR A 172 4.35 -2.65 9.61
N GLU A 173 5.04 -2.05 10.58
CA GLU A 173 5.91 -0.91 10.33
C GLU A 173 7.19 -1.34 9.62
N GLY A 174 7.56 -0.64 8.54
CA GLY A 174 8.80 -0.91 7.83
C GLY A 174 8.77 -0.49 6.36
N MET A 175 9.96 -0.55 5.77
CA MET A 175 10.22 -0.38 4.34
C MET A 175 10.69 -1.71 3.74
N GLN A 176 10.41 -1.92 2.46
CA GLN A 176 10.73 -3.17 1.78
C GLN A 176 11.35 -2.89 0.42
N THR A 177 12.44 -3.57 0.07
CA THR A 177 12.90 -3.59 -1.34
C THR A 177 11.88 -4.32 -2.21
N ALA A 178 11.90 -4.11 -3.51
CA ALA A 178 10.97 -4.76 -4.44
C ALA A 178 10.96 -6.30 -4.32
N ALA A 179 12.11 -6.89 -4.03
CA ALA A 179 12.24 -8.33 -3.82
C ALA A 179 11.57 -8.80 -2.52
N GLN A 180 11.68 -8.00 -1.46
CA GLN A 180 11.14 -8.31 -0.13
C GLN A 180 9.62 -8.13 -0.01
N VAL A 181 9.01 -7.26 -0.83
CA VAL A 181 7.56 -6.98 -0.72
C VAL A 181 6.74 -8.26 -0.79
N ASP A 182 6.03 -8.58 0.29
CA ASP A 182 4.94 -9.56 0.26
C ASP A 182 3.65 -8.84 -0.14
N LEU A 183 3.15 -9.13 -1.35
CA LEU A 183 1.89 -8.54 -1.83
C LEU A 183 0.65 -8.97 -1.03
N SER A 184 0.78 -9.95 -0.12
CA SER A 184 -0.28 -10.30 0.83
C SER A 184 -0.16 -9.56 2.15
N ASN A 185 0.91 -8.79 2.37
CA ASN A 185 1.15 -8.01 3.57
C ASN A 185 2.19 -6.91 3.33
N ILE A 186 1.81 -5.90 2.55
CA ILE A 186 2.67 -4.74 2.29
C ILE A 186 2.80 -3.93 3.58
N TYR A 187 4.04 -3.60 3.96
CA TYR A 187 4.35 -2.84 5.16
C TYR A 187 4.04 -1.36 4.96
N CYS A 188 3.80 -0.63 6.05
CA CYS A 188 3.54 0.81 6.03
C CYS A 188 4.04 1.47 7.32
N TYR A 189 3.98 2.79 7.36
CA TYR A 189 4.20 3.61 8.55
C TYR A 189 2.89 4.30 8.93
N PRO A 190 2.23 3.87 10.03
CA PRO A 190 1.06 4.55 10.58
C PRO A 190 1.43 5.95 11.08
N ILE A 191 0.66 6.95 10.68
CA ILE A 191 0.91 8.34 11.03
C ILE A 191 -0.18 8.83 12.00
N ASN A 192 0.25 9.28 13.18
CA ASN A 192 -0.61 9.82 14.23
C ASN A 192 0.15 10.90 15.01
N GLY A 193 0.04 12.16 14.61
CA GLY A 193 0.68 13.30 15.26
C GLY A 193 2.15 13.52 14.91
N GLN A 194 2.74 12.71 14.01
CA GLN A 194 4.13 12.89 13.62
C GLN A 194 4.35 14.19 12.85
N SER A 195 5.52 14.80 13.08
CA SER A 195 5.93 16.02 12.38
C SER A 195 6.22 15.77 10.90
N ALA A 196 6.12 16.82 10.09
CA ALA A 196 6.52 16.78 8.69
C ALA A 196 7.97 16.30 8.53
N GLN A 197 8.88 16.76 9.41
CA GLN A 197 10.29 16.38 9.37
C GLN A 197 10.50 14.89 9.59
N TYR A 198 9.73 14.25 10.49
CA TYR A 198 9.75 12.80 10.67
C TYR A 198 9.37 12.09 9.37
N MET A 199 8.25 12.47 8.75
CA MET A 199 7.78 11.87 7.50
C MET A 199 8.77 12.08 6.35
N ILE A 200 9.34 13.29 6.22
CA ILE A 200 10.37 13.61 5.23
C ILE A 200 11.64 12.78 5.44
N ASN A 201 12.05 12.55 6.67
CA ASN A 201 13.19 11.68 6.96
C ASN A 201 12.96 10.24 6.55
N LEU A 202 11.73 9.72 6.69
CA LEU A 202 11.37 8.41 6.15
C LEU A 202 11.50 8.37 4.62
N VAL A 203 11.06 9.44 3.92
CA VAL A 203 11.22 9.53 2.45
C VAL A 203 12.71 9.51 2.06
N LYS A 204 13.55 10.30 2.72
CA LYS A 204 15.00 10.29 2.50
C LYS A 204 15.62 8.92 2.73
N LYS A 205 15.18 8.22 3.78
CA LYS A 205 15.63 6.85 4.07
C LYS A 205 15.21 5.89 2.95
N ALA A 206 13.97 6.00 2.45
CA ALA A 206 13.50 5.18 1.34
C ALA A 206 14.32 5.42 0.06
N GLN A 207 14.70 6.67 -0.26
CA GLN A 207 15.58 6.99 -1.38
C GLN A 207 16.96 6.34 -1.21
N GLN A 208 17.59 6.46 -0.05
CA GLN A 208 18.91 5.89 0.24
C GLN A 208 18.91 4.36 0.18
N SER A 209 17.84 3.72 0.61
CA SER A 209 17.72 2.25 0.67
C SER A 209 17.02 1.63 -0.54
N HIS A 210 16.56 2.44 -1.52
CA HIS A 210 15.85 2.02 -2.72
C HIS A 210 14.63 1.14 -2.44
N THR A 211 13.80 1.56 -1.48
CA THR A 211 12.67 0.79 -0.96
C THR A 211 11.33 1.40 -1.32
N LEU A 212 10.28 0.61 -1.12
CA LEU A 212 8.90 1.06 -1.02
C LEU A 212 8.67 1.63 0.38
N LEU A 213 8.17 2.85 0.43
CA LEU A 213 7.63 3.50 1.62
C LEU A 213 6.13 3.70 1.43
N VAL A 214 5.33 3.20 2.35
CA VAL A 214 3.89 3.42 2.38
C VAL A 214 3.55 4.19 3.65
N PHE A 215 2.88 5.33 3.51
CA PHE A 215 2.26 6.03 4.63
C PHE A 215 0.83 5.57 4.81
N LEU A 216 0.42 5.33 6.06
CA LEU A 216 -0.96 5.08 6.46
C LEU A 216 -1.45 6.27 7.26
N PHE A 217 -2.41 6.99 6.71
CA PHE A 217 -3.12 8.08 7.34
C PHE A 217 -4.56 7.67 7.63
N HIS A 218 -5.18 8.32 8.62
CA HIS A 218 -6.60 8.38 8.82
C HIS A 218 -7.00 9.86 8.73
N GLY A 219 -7.17 10.58 9.85
CA GLY A 219 -7.48 12.00 9.82
C GLY A 219 -6.35 12.89 9.32
N VAL A 220 -6.68 13.93 8.55
CA VAL A 220 -5.78 15.01 8.15
C VAL A 220 -6.45 16.35 8.48
N GLY A 221 -5.96 17.01 9.52
CA GLY A 221 -6.61 18.22 10.06
C GLY A 221 -7.89 17.95 10.82
N GLY A 222 -8.05 16.73 11.36
CA GLY A 222 -9.22 16.29 12.11
C GLY A 222 -9.86 15.02 11.54
N GLY A 223 -11.11 14.79 11.86
CA GLY A 223 -11.94 13.71 11.31
C GLY A 223 -11.73 12.33 11.95
N HIS A 224 -10.61 12.10 12.61
CA HIS A 224 -10.29 10.83 13.28
C HIS A 224 -9.35 11.05 14.48
N ASN A 225 -9.38 10.13 15.46
CA ASN A 225 -8.46 10.21 16.62
C ASN A 225 -7.00 9.98 16.21
N LEU A 226 -6.76 9.11 15.24
CA LEU A 226 -5.45 8.98 14.58
C LEU A 226 -5.37 10.07 13.52
N ASN A 227 -4.65 11.14 13.79
CA ASN A 227 -4.70 12.36 12.98
C ASN A 227 -3.31 12.97 12.79
N VAL A 228 -3.09 13.60 11.65
CA VAL A 228 -1.94 14.45 11.36
C VAL A 228 -2.40 15.88 11.06
N GLY A 229 -1.61 16.88 11.44
CA GLY A 229 -1.94 18.28 11.16
C GLY A 229 -1.94 18.60 9.66
N LEU A 230 -2.80 19.52 9.23
CA LEU A 230 -2.85 20.00 7.84
C LEU A 230 -1.49 20.52 7.36
N LYS A 231 -0.80 21.27 8.23
CA LYS A 231 0.51 21.83 7.93
C LYS A 231 1.56 20.74 7.68
N GLU A 232 1.60 19.75 8.56
CA GLU A 232 2.56 18.64 8.50
C GLU A 232 2.34 17.79 7.24
N HIS A 233 1.07 17.50 6.93
CA HIS A 233 0.70 16.78 5.71
C HIS A 233 1.04 17.61 4.46
N SER A 234 0.69 18.88 4.41
CA SER A 234 1.02 19.77 3.30
C SER A 234 2.53 19.86 3.05
N GLN A 235 3.34 19.98 4.11
CA GLN A 235 4.80 20.03 4.00
C GLN A 235 5.37 18.74 3.40
N LEU A 236 4.84 17.57 3.79
CA LEU A 236 5.21 16.29 3.17
C LEU A 236 4.86 16.28 1.68
N LEU A 237 3.65 16.69 1.30
CA LEU A 237 3.21 16.69 -0.11
C LEU A 237 4.10 17.60 -0.96
N HIS A 238 4.41 18.80 -0.49
CA HIS A 238 5.30 19.73 -1.20
C HIS A 238 6.73 19.17 -1.34
N TYR A 239 7.24 18.50 -0.28
CA TYR A 239 8.53 17.82 -0.37
C TYR A 239 8.52 16.70 -1.43
N LEU A 240 7.48 15.87 -1.46
CA LEU A 240 7.33 14.81 -2.45
C LEU A 240 7.26 15.40 -3.86
N LYS A 241 6.46 16.44 -4.07
CA LYS A 241 6.34 17.13 -5.37
C LYS A 241 7.67 17.70 -5.85
N ALA A 242 8.40 18.38 -4.98
CA ALA A 242 9.71 18.95 -5.31
C ALA A 242 10.77 17.89 -5.69
N ASN A 243 10.58 16.65 -5.24
CA ASN A 243 11.51 15.54 -5.48
C ASN A 243 10.94 14.46 -6.43
N GLU A 244 9.85 14.71 -7.15
CA GLU A 244 9.18 13.71 -8.00
C GLU A 244 10.05 13.18 -9.16
N LYS A 245 11.12 13.88 -9.52
CA LYS A 245 12.10 13.39 -10.49
C LYS A 245 12.85 12.15 -9.99
N ASP A 246 13.04 12.00 -8.67
CA ASP A 246 13.78 10.94 -8.03
C ASP A 246 12.90 9.94 -7.26
N ILE A 247 11.65 10.32 -6.98
CA ILE A 247 10.67 9.54 -6.22
C ILE A 247 9.49 9.19 -7.12
N TRP A 248 9.12 7.93 -7.15
CA TRP A 248 7.87 7.53 -7.80
C TRP A 248 6.72 7.60 -6.78
N ILE A 249 5.84 8.59 -6.96
CA ILE A 249 4.65 8.76 -6.12
C ILE A 249 3.45 8.28 -6.95
N ALA A 250 2.79 7.22 -6.49
CA ALA A 250 1.69 6.60 -7.22
C ALA A 250 0.71 5.91 -6.28
N PRO A 251 -0.53 5.63 -6.71
CA PRO A 251 -1.47 4.79 -5.99
C PRO A 251 -0.93 3.38 -5.75
N MET A 252 -1.37 2.75 -4.66
CA MET A 252 -0.92 1.41 -4.26
C MET A 252 -1.14 0.37 -5.37
N VAL A 253 -2.25 0.44 -6.10
CA VAL A 253 -2.56 -0.50 -7.18
C VAL A 253 -1.49 -0.51 -8.26
N GLU A 254 -1.00 0.66 -8.67
CA GLU A 254 0.04 0.78 -9.69
C GLU A 254 1.37 0.20 -9.20
N VAL A 255 1.75 0.55 -7.96
CA VAL A 255 3.00 0.05 -7.34
C VAL A 255 2.94 -1.46 -7.17
N ALA A 256 1.83 -2.00 -6.67
CA ALA A 256 1.64 -3.44 -6.49
C ALA A 256 1.68 -4.21 -7.83
N GLN A 257 1.02 -3.69 -8.87
CA GLN A 257 1.08 -4.28 -10.21
C GLN A 257 2.50 -4.28 -10.78
N ARG A 258 3.24 -3.20 -10.60
CA ARG A 258 4.64 -3.10 -11.05
C ARG A 258 5.54 -4.11 -10.35
N ILE A 259 5.40 -4.26 -9.03
CA ILE A 259 6.12 -5.27 -8.25
C ILE A 259 5.77 -6.69 -8.74
N LYS A 260 4.48 -6.97 -8.95
CA LYS A 260 4.00 -8.26 -9.44
C LYS A 260 4.59 -8.60 -10.81
N ALA A 261 4.66 -7.63 -11.72
CA ALA A 261 5.27 -7.78 -13.03
C ALA A 261 6.79 -8.04 -12.93
N ALA A 262 7.51 -7.27 -12.11
CA ALA A 262 8.94 -7.45 -11.90
C ALA A 262 9.27 -8.85 -11.35
N LYS A 263 8.51 -9.33 -10.35
CA LYS A 263 8.70 -10.67 -9.77
C LYS A 263 8.47 -11.78 -10.79
N ARG A 264 7.47 -11.64 -11.69
CA ARG A 264 7.23 -12.61 -12.78
C ARG A 264 8.39 -12.69 -13.75
N LEU A 265 8.99 -11.55 -14.12
CA LEU A 265 10.13 -11.50 -15.02
C LEU A 265 11.36 -12.19 -14.41
N THR A 266 11.62 -11.96 -13.13
CA THR A 266 12.73 -12.61 -12.40
C THR A 266 12.55 -14.13 -12.34
N THR A 267 11.34 -14.60 -12.02
CA THR A 267 11.06 -16.05 -11.99
C THR A 267 11.27 -16.70 -13.36
N LYS A 268 10.79 -16.04 -14.43
CA LYS A 268 10.97 -16.55 -15.80
C LYS A 268 12.46 -16.58 -16.21
N ALA A 269 13.24 -15.55 -15.88
CA ALA A 269 14.66 -15.52 -16.17
C ALA A 269 15.42 -16.65 -15.45
N ASN A 270 15.12 -16.86 -14.16
CA ASN A 270 15.74 -17.94 -13.38
C ASN A 270 15.37 -19.33 -13.92
N SER A 271 14.13 -19.57 -14.36
CA SER A 271 13.73 -20.85 -14.95
C SER A 271 14.43 -21.15 -16.27
N ILE A 272 14.67 -20.14 -17.11
CA ILE A 272 15.43 -20.29 -18.35
C ILE A 272 16.91 -20.61 -18.05
N GLN A 273 17.50 -19.94 -17.06
CA GLN A 273 18.90 -20.16 -16.70
C GLN A 273 19.15 -21.58 -16.15
N ILE A 274 18.21 -22.15 -15.40
CA ILE A 274 18.28 -23.53 -14.89
C ILE A 274 18.16 -24.53 -16.04
N SER A 275 17.38 -24.25 -17.08
CA SER A 275 17.19 -25.16 -18.23
C SER A 275 18.39 -25.19 -19.23
N ILE A 276 19.38 -24.29 -19.05
CA ILE A 276 20.55 -24.16 -19.92
C ILE A 276 21.80 -24.80 -19.27
N LEU A 277 21.74 -25.17 -18.00
CA LEU A 277 22.86 -25.89 -17.36
C LEU A 277 22.90 -27.34 -17.89
N PRO A 278 24.00 -27.79 -18.48
CA PRO A 278 24.15 -29.19 -18.89
C PRO A 278 24.24 -30.07 -17.64
N ASP A 279 23.66 -31.27 -17.70
CA ASP A 279 23.77 -32.33 -16.69
C ASP A 279 25.21 -32.72 -16.40
#